data_13b40ee95d8237900556745358f70f93
#
_entry.id   13b40ee95d8237900556745358f70f93
#
_cell.length_a   1.000
_cell.length_b   1.000
_cell.length_c   1.000
_cell.angle_alpha   90.00
_cell.angle_beta   90.00
_cell.angle_gamma   90.00
#
_symmetry.space_group_name_H-M   'P 1'
#
loop_
_entity.id
_entity.type
_entity.pdbx_description
1 polymer ?
#
loop_
_entity_poly.entity_id
_entity_poly.type
_entity_poly.pdbx_seq_one_letter_code
_entity_poly.pdbx_strand_id
1 'polypeptide(L)'
;MQSVDVAIVGGGMVGLAVACGLQGIGLRVAVLEQRVPEPLAADAPPQLRVSAINAASEKLLTRLGVWQDILSRRASCYHGMEVWDKDSFGHISFDDQSMGYSHLGHIVENSVIHYALWNKAQQSSDITLLAPAELQQVAWGENETFLTLKDGSMLTARLVIGADGANSWLRNKADIPLTFWDYQHHALVATIRTEEPHDAVARQVFHGEGILAFLPLSDPHLCSIVWSLSPEEAQRMQQASEDEFNRALNIAFDNRLGLCKVESARQVFPLTGRYARQFAAHRLVLVGDAAHTIHPLAGQGVNLGFMDAAELIAELKRLHRQGKDIGQYIYLRRYERSRKHSAALMLAGMQGFRDLFSGANPAKKLLRDIGLKLADTLPGVKPQLIRQAMGLNDLPEWLR
;
A
#
# COMPACT_ATOMS: atom_id res chain seq x y z
N MET A 1 -14.30 -16.19 -28.08
CA MET A 1 -14.30 -14.85 -27.49
C MET A 1 -15.20 -14.88 -26.28
N GLN A 2 -14.69 -14.50 -25.12
CA GLN A 2 -15.42 -14.41 -23.86
C GLN A 2 -15.89 -12.97 -23.65
N SER A 3 -17.12 -12.74 -23.16
CA SER A 3 -17.63 -11.42 -22.84
C SER A 3 -17.89 -11.30 -21.34
N VAL A 4 -17.38 -10.24 -20.72
CA VAL A 4 -17.57 -9.92 -19.31
C VAL A 4 -18.03 -8.47 -19.12
N ASP A 5 -18.53 -8.12 -17.95
CA ASP A 5 -18.89 -6.75 -17.65
C ASP A 5 -17.66 -5.95 -17.23
N VAL A 6 -16.76 -6.56 -16.45
CA VAL A 6 -15.53 -5.93 -15.93
C VAL A 6 -14.34 -6.83 -16.19
N ALA A 7 -13.29 -6.31 -16.81
CA ALA A 7 -11.98 -6.95 -16.89
C ALA A 7 -10.97 -6.19 -16.01
N ILE A 8 -10.34 -6.89 -15.08
CA ILE A 8 -9.32 -6.33 -14.19
C ILE A 8 -7.96 -6.82 -14.66
N VAL A 9 -7.09 -5.90 -15.04
CA VAL A 9 -5.73 -6.19 -15.47
C VAL A 9 -4.80 -6.01 -14.27
N GLY A 10 -4.26 -7.12 -13.77
CA GLY A 10 -3.47 -7.23 -12.56
C GLY A 10 -4.25 -7.86 -11.40
N GLY A 11 -3.86 -9.10 -11.07
CA GLY A 11 -4.37 -9.88 -9.94
C GLY A 11 -3.60 -9.65 -8.64
N GLY A 12 -3.04 -8.45 -8.44
CA GLY A 12 -2.45 -8.04 -7.17
C GLY A 12 -3.50 -7.74 -6.10
N MET A 13 -3.05 -7.35 -4.90
CA MET A 13 -3.94 -7.11 -3.74
C MET A 13 -5.10 -6.15 -4.06
N VAL A 14 -4.83 -5.05 -4.77
CA VAL A 14 -5.85 -4.02 -5.07
C VAL A 14 -6.82 -4.52 -6.14
N GLY A 15 -6.34 -5.14 -7.21
CA GLY A 15 -7.20 -5.69 -8.28
C GLY A 15 -8.13 -6.80 -7.76
N LEU A 16 -7.61 -7.70 -6.95
CA LEU A 16 -8.40 -8.75 -6.30
C LEU A 16 -9.41 -8.20 -5.30
N ALA A 17 -9.04 -7.13 -4.55
CA ALA A 17 -9.98 -6.47 -3.66
C ALA A 17 -11.18 -5.88 -4.43
N VAL A 18 -10.94 -5.28 -5.60
CA VAL A 18 -12.03 -4.83 -6.48
C VAL A 18 -12.86 -6.01 -6.95
N ALA A 19 -12.24 -7.09 -7.44
CA ALA A 19 -12.95 -8.28 -7.91
C ALA A 19 -13.85 -8.86 -6.82
N CYS A 20 -13.30 -9.13 -5.63
CA CYS A 20 -14.06 -9.65 -4.48
C CYS A 20 -15.19 -8.70 -4.05
N GLY A 21 -14.98 -7.38 -4.14
CA GLY A 21 -15.99 -6.39 -3.80
C GLY A 21 -17.16 -6.32 -4.80
N LEU A 22 -16.97 -6.78 -6.02
CA LEU A 22 -18.02 -6.84 -7.07
C LEU A 22 -18.78 -8.18 -7.07
N GLN A 23 -18.40 -9.12 -6.23
CA GLN A 23 -19.09 -10.41 -6.10
C GLN A 23 -20.54 -10.23 -5.68
N GLY A 24 -21.46 -11.03 -6.26
CA GLY A 24 -22.85 -11.11 -5.86
C GLY A 24 -23.75 -9.94 -6.32
N ILE A 25 -23.26 -9.08 -7.22
CA ILE A 25 -24.04 -7.92 -7.70
C ILE A 25 -24.56 -8.10 -9.13
N GLY A 26 -24.32 -9.27 -9.76
CA GLY A 26 -24.76 -9.57 -11.11
C GLY A 26 -23.83 -9.08 -12.22
N LEU A 27 -22.60 -8.66 -11.89
CA LEU A 27 -21.54 -8.36 -12.87
C LEU A 27 -20.60 -9.56 -13.03
N ARG A 28 -20.33 -9.93 -14.27
CA ARG A 28 -19.30 -10.93 -14.60
C ARG A 28 -17.94 -10.25 -14.63
N VAL A 29 -17.01 -10.72 -13.80
CA VAL A 29 -15.69 -10.15 -13.63
C VAL A 29 -14.63 -11.13 -14.14
N ALA A 30 -13.68 -10.67 -14.94
CA ALA A 30 -12.46 -11.42 -15.28
C ALA A 30 -11.26 -10.70 -14.67
N VAL A 31 -10.36 -11.45 -14.02
CA VAL A 31 -9.08 -10.95 -13.52
C VAL A 31 -7.98 -11.58 -14.35
N LEU A 32 -7.16 -10.77 -15.00
CA LEU A 32 -6.01 -11.19 -15.79
C LEU A 32 -4.73 -11.00 -14.97
N GLU A 33 -4.01 -12.09 -14.71
CA GLU A 33 -2.79 -12.09 -13.92
C GLU A 33 -1.68 -12.90 -14.61
N GLN A 34 -0.47 -12.37 -14.62
CA GLN A 34 0.67 -13.01 -15.28
C GLN A 34 1.18 -14.25 -14.54
N ARG A 35 0.98 -14.31 -13.23
CA ARG A 35 1.50 -15.38 -12.37
C ARG A 35 0.43 -15.86 -11.39
N VAL A 36 0.29 -17.16 -11.29
CA VAL A 36 -0.50 -17.77 -10.22
C VAL A 36 0.25 -17.57 -8.90
N PRO A 37 -0.38 -17.07 -7.82
CA PRO A 37 0.29 -16.94 -6.53
C PRO A 37 0.68 -18.31 -5.98
N GLU A 38 1.88 -18.38 -5.42
CA GLU A 38 2.36 -19.59 -4.77
C GLU A 38 1.67 -19.78 -3.41
N PRO A 39 1.31 -21.02 -3.04
CA PRO A 39 0.80 -21.31 -1.70
C PRO A 39 1.81 -20.94 -0.64
N LEU A 40 1.34 -20.35 0.45
CA LEU A 40 2.17 -20.00 1.59
C LEU A 40 2.30 -21.19 2.51
N ALA A 41 3.50 -21.72 2.70
CA ALA A 41 3.78 -22.72 3.71
C ALA A 41 3.69 -22.08 5.12
N ALA A 42 3.06 -22.79 6.06
CA ALA A 42 2.83 -22.26 7.42
C ALA A 42 4.13 -21.99 8.20
N ASP A 43 5.17 -22.77 7.91
CA ASP A 43 6.50 -22.74 8.53
C ASP A 43 7.53 -21.91 7.73
N ALA A 44 7.13 -21.33 6.60
CA ALA A 44 8.03 -20.49 5.81
C ALA A 44 8.48 -19.25 6.61
N PRO A 45 9.74 -18.82 6.47
CA PRO A 45 10.19 -17.58 7.10
C PRO A 45 9.37 -16.38 6.62
N PRO A 46 9.26 -15.29 7.43
CA PRO A 46 8.57 -14.09 7.03
C PRO A 46 9.12 -13.52 5.71
N GLN A 47 8.22 -13.14 4.82
CA GLN A 47 8.62 -12.49 3.58
C GLN A 47 9.02 -11.04 3.81
N LEU A 48 9.98 -10.55 3.00
CA LEU A 48 10.54 -9.21 3.15
C LEU A 48 9.52 -8.08 2.94
N ARG A 49 8.55 -8.30 2.04
CA ARG A 49 7.54 -7.28 1.71
C ARG A 49 6.35 -7.38 2.64
N VAL A 50 6.26 -6.45 3.56
CA VAL A 50 5.13 -6.29 4.47
C VAL A 50 4.41 -4.97 4.23
N SER A 51 3.17 -4.89 4.68
CA SER A 51 2.39 -3.66 4.70
C SER A 51 1.82 -3.42 6.10
N ALA A 52 1.83 -2.16 6.52
CA ALA A 52 1.12 -1.72 7.70
C ALA A 52 -0.34 -1.44 7.32
N ILE A 53 -1.22 -2.38 7.61
CA ILE A 53 -2.65 -2.29 7.30
C ILE A 53 -3.32 -1.44 8.36
N ASN A 54 -3.90 -0.32 7.93
CA ASN A 54 -4.63 0.58 8.81
C ASN A 54 -6.10 0.17 8.99
N ALA A 55 -6.79 0.80 9.93
CA ALA A 55 -8.18 0.47 10.25
C ALA A 55 -9.14 0.59 9.06
N ALA A 56 -8.93 1.52 8.15
CA ALA A 56 -9.75 1.66 6.95
C ALA A 56 -9.61 0.45 6.02
N SER A 57 -8.37 0.00 5.78
CA SER A 57 -8.08 -1.17 4.97
C SER A 57 -8.54 -2.46 5.65
N GLU A 58 -8.40 -2.57 6.96
CA GLU A 58 -8.94 -3.68 7.75
C GLU A 58 -10.47 -3.79 7.59
N LYS A 59 -11.20 -2.67 7.69
CA LYS A 59 -12.64 -2.65 7.45
C LYS A 59 -12.99 -3.15 6.04
N LEU A 60 -12.25 -2.72 5.01
CA LEU A 60 -12.45 -3.22 3.65
C LEU A 60 -12.23 -4.73 3.58
N LEU A 61 -11.09 -5.23 4.04
CA LEU A 61 -10.76 -6.65 4.01
C LEU A 61 -11.74 -7.52 4.81
N THR A 62 -12.26 -6.97 5.92
CA THR A 62 -13.33 -7.59 6.71
C THR A 62 -14.64 -7.67 5.91
N ARG A 63 -15.05 -6.60 5.24
CA ARG A 63 -16.25 -6.57 4.38
C ARG A 63 -16.13 -7.48 3.16
N LEU A 64 -14.91 -7.68 2.66
CA LEU A 64 -14.63 -8.65 1.60
C LEU A 64 -14.62 -10.10 2.09
N GLY A 65 -14.64 -10.32 3.41
CA GLY A 65 -14.66 -11.65 4.03
C GLY A 65 -13.34 -12.38 4.01
N VAL A 66 -12.20 -11.64 3.95
CA VAL A 66 -10.85 -12.23 3.91
C VAL A 66 -10.02 -11.94 5.16
N TRP A 67 -10.47 -11.04 6.03
CA TRP A 67 -9.68 -10.59 7.17
C TRP A 67 -9.38 -11.71 8.18
N GLN A 68 -10.33 -12.59 8.45
CA GLN A 68 -10.11 -13.73 9.36
C GLN A 68 -9.10 -14.74 8.80
N ASP A 69 -9.10 -14.97 7.48
CA ASP A 69 -8.08 -15.82 6.85
C ASP A 69 -6.69 -15.20 6.97
N ILE A 70 -6.58 -13.87 6.79
CA ILE A 70 -5.33 -13.12 7.00
C ILE A 70 -4.83 -13.26 8.42
N LEU A 71 -5.68 -13.02 9.43
CA LEU A 71 -5.33 -13.15 10.86
C LEU A 71 -4.91 -14.56 11.23
N SER A 72 -5.58 -15.56 10.70
CA SER A 72 -5.28 -16.98 11.00
C SER A 72 -3.94 -17.45 10.44
N ARG A 73 -3.41 -16.75 9.44
CA ARG A 73 -2.11 -17.07 8.83
C ARG A 73 -0.98 -16.37 9.56
N ARG A 74 -0.74 -15.12 9.26
CA ARG A 74 0.27 -14.28 9.93
C ARG A 74 -0.10 -12.80 9.79
N ALA A 75 -0.51 -12.22 10.90
CA ALA A 75 -0.71 -10.78 11.01
C ALA A 75 -0.24 -10.35 12.40
N SER A 76 0.57 -9.32 12.48
CA SER A 76 1.07 -8.79 13.74
C SER A 76 0.35 -7.50 14.08
N CYS A 77 -0.49 -7.54 15.11
CA CYS A 77 -1.14 -6.36 15.65
C CYS A 77 -0.10 -5.44 16.31
N TYR A 78 -0.20 -4.12 16.10
CA TYR A 78 0.61 -3.17 16.85
C TYR A 78 -0.28 -2.16 17.58
N HIS A 79 0.11 -1.89 18.83
CA HIS A 79 -0.64 -1.08 19.79
C HIS A 79 -0.03 0.31 19.98
N GLY A 80 1.22 0.47 19.61
CA GLY A 80 1.96 1.72 19.75
C GLY A 80 2.73 2.11 18.50
N MET A 81 3.00 3.40 18.38
CA MET A 81 3.91 3.95 17.39
C MET A 81 4.79 5.00 18.07
N GLU A 82 6.10 4.89 17.88
CA GLU A 82 7.09 5.85 18.33
C GLU A 82 7.83 6.44 17.15
N VAL A 83 7.93 7.76 17.13
CA VAL A 83 8.65 8.51 16.08
C VAL A 83 9.57 9.52 16.74
N TRP A 84 10.85 9.51 16.37
CA TRP A 84 11.82 10.46 16.90
C TRP A 84 12.82 10.93 15.85
N ASP A 85 13.44 12.07 16.13
CA ASP A 85 14.58 12.58 15.37
C ASP A 85 15.86 12.26 16.16
N LYS A 86 16.79 11.53 15.55
CA LYS A 86 18.04 11.10 16.18
C LYS A 86 18.93 12.27 16.62
N ASP A 87 18.93 13.33 15.84
CA ASP A 87 19.84 14.45 16.00
C ASP A 87 19.22 15.61 16.81
N SER A 88 18.05 15.40 17.40
CA SER A 88 17.32 16.42 18.14
C SER A 88 16.45 15.83 19.26
N PHE A 89 15.66 16.65 19.94
CA PHE A 89 14.77 16.21 21.01
C PHE A 89 13.31 15.95 20.53
N GLY A 90 13.08 16.01 19.23
CA GLY A 90 11.76 15.75 18.65
C GLY A 90 11.35 14.28 18.84
N HIS A 91 10.28 14.06 19.61
CA HIS A 91 9.71 12.74 19.86
C HIS A 91 8.19 12.86 19.92
N ILE A 92 7.49 11.89 19.34
CA ILE A 92 6.05 11.71 19.50
C ILE A 92 5.74 10.24 19.62
N SER A 93 4.84 9.89 20.54
CA SER A 93 4.35 8.53 20.72
C SER A 93 2.84 8.48 20.64
N PHE A 94 2.33 7.40 20.09
CA PHE A 94 0.91 7.11 19.99
C PHE A 94 0.67 5.73 20.60
N ASP A 95 -0.43 5.58 21.32
CA ASP A 95 -0.92 4.32 21.81
C ASP A 95 -2.43 4.20 21.59
N ASP A 96 -2.92 2.98 21.43
CA ASP A 96 -4.32 2.68 21.16
C ASP A 96 -5.23 2.99 22.36
N GLN A 97 -4.76 2.72 23.58
CA GLN A 97 -5.54 2.85 24.81
C GLN A 97 -5.91 4.31 25.09
N SER A 98 -4.96 5.23 24.96
CA SER A 98 -5.20 6.67 25.16
C SER A 98 -6.22 7.22 24.15
N MET A 99 -6.46 6.50 23.05
CA MET A 99 -7.31 6.92 21.96
C MET A 99 -8.64 6.16 21.88
N GLY A 100 -8.84 5.16 22.73
CA GLY A 100 -10.05 4.33 22.76
C GLY A 100 -10.16 3.37 21.56
N TYR A 101 -9.04 2.99 20.96
CA TYR A 101 -8.95 1.96 19.92
C TYR A 101 -8.46 0.64 20.52
N SER A 102 -8.76 -0.48 19.86
CA SER A 102 -8.25 -1.80 20.25
C SER A 102 -6.83 -2.05 19.75
N HIS A 103 -6.41 -1.32 18.72
CA HIS A 103 -5.08 -1.38 18.09
C HIS A 103 -4.93 -0.22 17.09
N LEU A 104 -3.70 0.06 16.68
CA LEU A 104 -3.41 1.07 15.65
C LEU A 104 -3.40 0.49 14.23
N GLY A 105 -3.14 -0.79 14.08
CA GLY A 105 -3.12 -1.49 12.82
C GLY A 105 -2.43 -2.86 12.91
N HIS A 106 -2.15 -3.45 11.76
CA HIS A 106 -1.50 -4.74 11.64
C HIS A 106 -0.36 -4.70 10.63
N ILE A 107 0.77 -5.29 10.97
CA ILE A 107 1.83 -5.56 10.00
C ILE A 107 1.56 -6.93 9.40
N VAL A 108 1.38 -6.97 8.07
CA VAL A 108 1.01 -8.18 7.34
C VAL A 108 1.89 -8.33 6.10
N GLU A 109 2.36 -9.55 5.85
CA GLU A 109 3.07 -9.88 4.62
C GLU A 109 2.14 -9.70 3.41
N ASN A 110 2.64 -9.07 2.35
CA ASN A 110 1.85 -8.80 1.15
C ASN A 110 1.33 -10.10 0.50
N SER A 111 2.12 -11.17 0.57
CA SER A 111 1.73 -12.50 0.09
C SER A 111 0.55 -13.10 0.85
N VAL A 112 0.46 -12.86 2.16
CA VAL A 112 -0.67 -13.33 2.99
C VAL A 112 -1.97 -12.66 2.54
N ILE A 113 -1.95 -11.34 2.36
CA ILE A 113 -3.11 -10.59 1.88
C ILE A 113 -3.49 -11.03 0.46
N HIS A 114 -2.50 -11.12 -0.40
CA HIS A 114 -2.68 -11.53 -1.80
C HIS A 114 -3.32 -12.91 -1.90
N TYR A 115 -2.77 -13.88 -1.16
CA TYR A 115 -3.26 -15.25 -1.17
C TYR A 115 -4.69 -15.37 -0.62
N ALA A 116 -5.02 -14.65 0.46
CA ALA A 116 -6.39 -14.64 1.01
C ALA A 116 -7.41 -14.08 0.01
N LEU A 117 -7.07 -12.98 -0.67
CA LEU A 117 -7.93 -12.39 -1.70
C LEU A 117 -8.04 -13.29 -2.93
N TRP A 118 -6.95 -13.93 -3.35
CA TRP A 118 -6.95 -14.87 -4.47
C TRP A 118 -7.87 -16.07 -4.21
N ASN A 119 -7.74 -16.70 -3.04
CA ASN A 119 -8.60 -17.82 -2.65
C ASN A 119 -10.07 -17.41 -2.59
N LYS A 120 -10.35 -16.20 -2.09
CA LYS A 120 -11.71 -15.66 -2.07
C LYS A 120 -12.27 -15.47 -3.47
N ALA A 121 -11.49 -14.89 -4.37
CA ALA A 121 -11.89 -14.70 -5.77
C ALA A 121 -12.12 -16.05 -6.48
N GLN A 122 -11.27 -17.04 -6.23
CA GLN A 122 -11.36 -18.38 -6.83
C GLN A 122 -12.64 -19.14 -6.41
N GLN A 123 -13.19 -18.85 -5.25
CA GLN A 123 -14.44 -19.47 -4.75
C GLN A 123 -15.71 -18.82 -5.34
N SER A 124 -15.58 -17.74 -6.10
CA SER A 124 -16.71 -16.99 -6.63
C SER A 124 -17.10 -17.48 -8.03
N SER A 125 -18.37 -17.73 -8.25
CA SER A 125 -18.91 -18.02 -9.59
C SER A 125 -18.93 -16.81 -10.53
N ASP A 126 -18.89 -15.60 -9.97
CA ASP A 126 -18.98 -14.34 -10.73
C ASP A 126 -17.60 -13.88 -11.21
N ILE A 127 -16.53 -14.49 -10.69
CA ILE A 127 -15.15 -14.10 -10.99
C ILE A 127 -14.45 -15.21 -11.75
N THR A 128 -13.91 -14.89 -12.92
CA THR A 128 -13.04 -15.76 -13.69
C THR A 128 -11.60 -15.30 -13.51
N LEU A 129 -10.75 -16.15 -12.91
CA LEU A 129 -9.32 -15.91 -12.81
C LEU A 129 -8.63 -16.45 -14.06
N LEU A 130 -8.05 -15.57 -14.85
CA LEU A 130 -7.24 -15.90 -16.03
C LEU A 130 -5.76 -15.75 -15.63
N ALA A 131 -5.13 -16.85 -15.26
CA ALA A 131 -3.72 -16.90 -14.85
C ALA A 131 -3.10 -18.26 -15.17
N PRO A 132 -1.96 -18.30 -15.87
CA PRO A 132 -1.22 -17.14 -16.37
C PRO A 132 -1.89 -16.50 -17.60
N ALA A 133 -1.98 -15.17 -17.62
CA ALA A 133 -2.51 -14.44 -18.77
C ALA A 133 -1.74 -13.11 -18.95
N GLU A 134 -1.32 -12.86 -20.19
CA GLU A 134 -0.63 -11.62 -20.53
C GLU A 134 -1.36 -10.93 -21.68
N LEU A 135 -1.60 -9.63 -21.52
CA LEU A 135 -2.16 -8.81 -22.57
C LEU A 135 -1.13 -8.54 -23.67
N GLN A 136 -1.61 -8.66 -24.92
CA GLN A 136 -0.87 -8.27 -26.12
C GLN A 136 -1.40 -6.97 -26.70
N GLN A 137 -2.72 -6.81 -26.76
CA GLN A 137 -3.36 -5.66 -27.39
C GLN A 137 -4.63 -5.27 -26.64
N VAL A 138 -4.95 -3.98 -26.66
CA VAL A 138 -6.23 -3.41 -26.26
C VAL A 138 -6.76 -2.50 -27.36
N ALA A 139 -8.04 -2.63 -27.68
CA ALA A 139 -8.75 -1.76 -28.61
C ALA A 139 -9.99 -1.17 -27.91
N TRP A 140 -10.03 0.13 -27.81
CA TRP A 140 -11.11 0.88 -27.15
C TRP A 140 -12.27 1.06 -28.13
N GLY A 141 -13.43 0.50 -27.81
CA GLY A 141 -14.66 0.70 -28.56
C GLY A 141 -15.64 1.62 -27.83
N GLU A 142 -16.73 1.95 -28.49
CA GLU A 142 -17.76 2.82 -27.91
C GLU A 142 -18.52 2.10 -26.78
N ASN A 143 -18.90 0.85 -26.97
CA ASN A 143 -19.72 0.09 -26.03
C ASN A 143 -18.93 -0.94 -25.23
N GLU A 144 -17.82 -1.43 -25.76
CA GLU A 144 -16.96 -2.47 -25.19
C GLU A 144 -15.49 -2.20 -25.54
N THR A 145 -14.61 -2.71 -24.72
CA THR A 145 -13.17 -2.77 -24.97
C THR A 145 -12.78 -4.20 -25.35
N PHE A 146 -11.95 -4.35 -26.36
CA PHE A 146 -11.44 -5.62 -26.84
C PHE A 146 -10.03 -5.84 -26.31
N LEU A 147 -9.82 -6.96 -25.64
CA LEU A 147 -8.54 -7.36 -25.07
C LEU A 147 -8.07 -8.63 -25.79
N THR A 148 -6.86 -8.60 -26.34
CA THR A 148 -6.21 -9.77 -26.94
C THR A 148 -5.07 -10.22 -26.05
N LEU A 149 -5.05 -11.48 -25.69
CA LEU A 149 -3.99 -12.10 -24.90
C LEU A 149 -2.87 -12.62 -25.81
N LYS A 150 -1.68 -12.87 -25.26
CA LYS A 150 -0.53 -13.39 -26.00
C LYS A 150 -0.75 -14.81 -26.56
N ASP A 151 -1.64 -15.60 -25.95
CA ASP A 151 -2.04 -16.92 -26.43
C ASP A 151 -3.04 -16.86 -27.60
N GLY A 152 -3.42 -15.67 -28.04
CA GLY A 152 -4.38 -15.45 -29.12
C GLY A 152 -5.84 -15.43 -28.65
N SER A 153 -6.14 -15.72 -27.40
CA SER A 153 -7.50 -15.63 -26.87
C SER A 153 -7.97 -14.17 -26.80
N MET A 154 -9.29 -13.98 -26.89
CA MET A 154 -9.92 -12.66 -26.91
C MET A 154 -10.99 -12.54 -25.84
N LEU A 155 -11.01 -11.39 -25.18
CA LEU A 155 -11.98 -11.01 -24.18
C LEU A 155 -12.59 -9.64 -24.53
N THR A 156 -13.90 -9.48 -24.34
CA THR A 156 -14.55 -8.16 -24.38
C THR A 156 -15.04 -7.76 -22.99
N ALA A 157 -14.96 -6.49 -22.66
CA ALA A 157 -15.39 -5.94 -21.39
C ALA A 157 -16.04 -4.57 -21.55
N ARG A 158 -17.12 -4.32 -20.80
CA ARG A 158 -17.76 -2.99 -20.75
C ARG A 158 -16.90 -1.97 -20.01
N LEU A 159 -16.10 -2.44 -19.04
CA LEU A 159 -15.14 -1.63 -18.29
C LEU A 159 -13.85 -2.43 -18.10
N VAL A 160 -12.70 -1.79 -18.33
CA VAL A 160 -11.39 -2.33 -18.00
C VAL A 160 -10.82 -1.57 -16.80
N ILE A 161 -10.30 -2.29 -15.82
CA ILE A 161 -9.67 -1.72 -14.63
C ILE A 161 -8.19 -2.05 -14.66
N GLY A 162 -7.34 -1.02 -14.67
CA GLY A 162 -5.89 -1.15 -14.58
C GLY A 162 -5.45 -1.21 -13.11
N ALA A 163 -5.03 -2.40 -12.68
CA ALA A 163 -4.44 -2.69 -11.37
C ALA A 163 -3.06 -3.36 -11.52
N ASP A 164 -2.39 -3.12 -12.65
CA ASP A 164 -1.16 -3.75 -13.13
C ASP A 164 0.12 -3.05 -12.65
N GLY A 165 0.00 -2.32 -11.55
CA GLY A 165 1.13 -1.79 -10.79
C GLY A 165 1.76 -0.52 -11.38
N ALA A 166 2.86 -0.12 -10.77
CA ALA A 166 3.53 1.16 -11.02
C ALA A 166 3.98 1.36 -12.48
N ASN A 167 4.33 0.27 -13.16
CA ASN A 167 4.71 0.27 -14.58
C ASN A 167 3.54 -0.10 -15.51
N SER A 168 2.32 0.24 -15.12
CA SER A 168 1.09 -0.13 -15.80
C SER A 168 1.19 -0.08 -17.33
N TRP A 169 1.06 -1.26 -17.93
CA TRP A 169 0.97 -1.41 -19.38
C TRP A 169 -0.33 -0.79 -19.92
N LEU A 170 -1.43 -0.99 -19.17
CA LEU A 170 -2.74 -0.50 -19.57
C LEU A 170 -2.78 1.04 -19.58
N ARG A 171 -2.23 1.70 -18.56
CA ARG A 171 -2.09 3.16 -18.52
C ARG A 171 -1.32 3.69 -19.73
N ASN A 172 -0.20 3.03 -20.07
CA ASN A 172 0.61 3.41 -21.22
C ASN A 172 -0.13 3.22 -22.55
N LYS A 173 -0.92 2.15 -22.70
CA LYS A 173 -1.73 1.88 -23.91
C LYS A 173 -2.93 2.81 -24.05
N ALA A 174 -3.36 3.42 -22.95
CA ALA A 174 -4.41 4.44 -22.95
C ALA A 174 -3.86 5.86 -23.09
N ASP A 175 -2.56 6.02 -23.35
CA ASP A 175 -1.87 7.32 -23.50
C ASP A 175 -2.12 8.27 -22.31
N ILE A 176 -2.32 7.72 -21.10
CA ILE A 176 -2.53 8.54 -19.90
C ILE A 176 -1.17 9.04 -19.39
N PRO A 177 -0.95 10.36 -19.40
CA PRO A 177 0.30 10.95 -18.97
C PRO A 177 0.57 10.68 -17.48
N LEU A 178 1.84 10.49 -17.13
CA LEU A 178 2.33 10.26 -15.78
C LEU A 178 3.20 11.43 -15.33
N THR A 179 2.90 12.01 -14.18
CA THR A 179 3.85 12.85 -13.45
C THR A 179 4.74 11.92 -12.63
N PHE A 180 6.03 12.03 -12.84
CA PHE A 180 7.04 11.20 -12.20
C PHE A 180 8.08 12.09 -11.51
N TRP A 181 8.52 11.67 -10.32
CA TRP A 181 9.66 12.24 -9.63
C TRP A 181 10.44 11.16 -8.88
N ASP A 182 11.74 11.32 -8.84
CA ASP A 182 12.64 10.48 -8.09
C ASP A 182 12.88 11.12 -6.72
N TYR A 183 12.70 10.36 -5.65
CA TYR A 183 13.03 10.83 -4.31
C TYR A 183 14.54 10.82 -4.04
N GLN A 184 15.34 10.29 -4.95
CA GLN A 184 16.79 10.12 -4.79
C GLN A 184 17.15 9.32 -3.53
N HIS A 185 16.27 8.42 -3.14
CA HIS A 185 16.44 7.48 -2.05
C HIS A 185 16.06 6.08 -2.50
N HIS A 186 16.70 5.10 -1.89
CA HIS A 186 16.35 3.70 -2.01
C HIS A 186 15.91 3.15 -0.66
N ALA A 187 14.89 2.30 -0.64
CA ALA A 187 14.47 1.56 0.54
C ALA A 187 15.25 0.25 0.61
N LEU A 188 16.06 0.08 1.65
CA LEU A 188 16.63 -1.20 2.03
C LEU A 188 15.65 -1.89 2.97
N VAL A 189 15.27 -3.11 2.62
CA VAL A 189 14.31 -3.93 3.37
C VAL A 189 15.00 -5.21 3.84
N ALA A 190 14.80 -5.56 5.10
CA ALA A 190 15.33 -6.79 5.70
C ALA A 190 14.48 -7.20 6.92
N THR A 191 14.59 -8.47 7.31
CA THR A 191 14.09 -8.96 8.60
C THR A 191 15.23 -8.92 9.61
N ILE A 192 14.94 -8.38 10.79
CA ILE A 192 15.90 -8.12 11.86
C ILE A 192 15.44 -8.83 13.12
N ARG A 193 16.37 -9.54 13.77
CA ARG A 193 16.18 -10.05 15.13
C ARG A 193 16.67 -9.02 16.13
N THR A 194 15.87 -8.72 17.12
CA THR A 194 16.15 -7.77 18.19
C THR A 194 16.45 -8.51 19.50
N GLU A 195 17.36 -7.96 20.29
CA GLU A 195 17.70 -8.51 21.62
C GLU A 195 16.54 -8.32 22.62
N GLU A 196 15.96 -7.11 22.62
CA GLU A 196 14.77 -6.80 23.40
C GLU A 196 13.49 -7.02 22.59
N PRO A 197 12.36 -7.40 23.22
CA PRO A 197 11.09 -7.54 22.52
C PRO A 197 10.60 -6.19 21.97
N HIS A 198 9.94 -6.22 20.84
CA HIS A 198 9.40 -4.99 20.20
C HIS A 198 8.13 -4.46 20.86
N ASP A 199 7.50 -5.23 21.79
CA ASP A 199 6.30 -4.85 22.56
C ASP A 199 5.10 -4.42 21.68
N ALA A 200 5.00 -4.97 20.48
CA ALA A 200 3.98 -4.57 19.49
C ALA A 200 3.97 -3.05 19.19
N VAL A 201 5.12 -2.41 19.24
CA VAL A 201 5.30 -0.98 18.92
C VAL A 201 6.03 -0.83 17.58
N ALA A 202 5.41 -0.14 16.62
CA ALA A 202 6.06 0.30 15.40
C ALA A 202 6.95 1.51 15.71
N ARG A 203 8.21 1.49 15.26
CA ARG A 203 9.19 2.53 15.58
C ARG A 203 9.75 3.14 14.31
N GLN A 204 9.93 4.46 14.32
CA GLN A 204 10.49 5.19 13.19
C GLN A 204 11.44 6.26 13.68
N VAL A 205 12.66 6.24 13.16
CA VAL A 205 13.68 7.25 13.45
C VAL A 205 14.04 8.02 12.18
N PHE A 206 14.10 9.33 12.32
CA PHE A 206 14.65 10.23 11.32
C PHE A 206 16.11 10.49 11.67
N HIS A 207 17.01 10.31 10.71
CA HIS A 207 18.42 10.59 10.89
C HIS A 207 19.00 11.21 9.62
N GLY A 208 19.72 12.33 9.77
CA GLY A 208 20.46 12.99 8.69
C GLY A 208 19.71 13.04 7.35
N GLU A 209 20.00 12.10 6.48
CA GLU A 209 19.42 12.02 5.14
C GLU A 209 18.41 10.88 4.96
N GLY A 210 18.08 10.14 6.04
CA GLY A 210 17.28 8.94 5.91
C GLY A 210 16.20 8.73 6.97
N ILE A 211 15.40 7.70 6.75
CA ILE A 211 14.33 7.27 7.65
C ILE A 211 14.48 5.76 7.85
N LEU A 212 14.52 5.32 9.09
CA LEU A 212 14.55 3.92 9.44
C LEU A 212 13.30 3.56 10.24
N ALA A 213 12.50 2.64 9.70
CA ALA A 213 11.30 2.10 10.36
C ALA A 213 11.55 0.65 10.80
N PHE A 214 11.11 0.31 12.01
CA PHE A 214 11.01 -1.04 12.55
C PHE A 214 9.54 -1.40 12.69
N LEU A 215 9.10 -2.39 11.97
CA LEU A 215 7.73 -2.87 11.92
C LEU A 215 7.64 -4.22 12.65
N PRO A 216 6.87 -4.34 13.76
CA PRO A 216 6.81 -5.53 14.58
C PRO A 216 6.17 -6.70 13.81
N LEU A 217 6.83 -7.85 13.80
CA LEU A 217 6.30 -9.10 13.25
C LEU A 217 5.68 -9.96 14.35
N SER A 218 5.17 -11.14 14.00
CA SER A 218 4.47 -12.03 14.94
C SER A 218 5.38 -12.62 16.02
N ASP A 219 6.67 -12.83 15.74
CA ASP A 219 7.67 -13.18 16.76
C ASP A 219 8.05 -11.88 17.51
N PRO A 220 7.98 -11.83 18.86
CA PRO A 220 8.29 -10.64 19.67
C PRO A 220 9.68 -10.04 19.43
N HIS A 221 10.61 -10.85 18.93
CA HIS A 221 11.98 -10.45 18.65
C HIS A 221 12.27 -10.26 17.15
N LEU A 222 11.26 -10.28 16.28
CA LEU A 222 11.43 -10.03 14.86
C LEU A 222 10.76 -8.74 14.41
N CYS A 223 11.50 -7.94 13.65
CA CYS A 223 10.99 -6.76 12.98
C CYS A 223 11.31 -6.81 11.49
N SER A 224 10.40 -6.34 10.65
CA SER A 224 10.73 -5.93 9.30
C SER A 224 11.23 -4.50 9.32
N ILE A 225 12.38 -4.22 8.69
CA ILE A 225 12.85 -2.85 8.54
C ILE A 225 12.62 -2.31 7.15
N VAL A 226 12.37 -1.01 7.08
CA VAL A 226 12.42 -0.21 5.86
C VAL A 226 13.35 0.95 6.13
N TRP A 227 14.54 0.89 5.54
CA TRP A 227 15.58 1.90 5.71
C TRP A 227 15.74 2.71 4.43
N SER A 228 15.28 3.95 4.44
CA SER A 228 15.43 4.88 3.33
C SER A 228 16.81 5.53 3.40
N LEU A 229 17.62 5.34 2.37
CA LEU A 229 19.02 5.77 2.28
C LEU A 229 19.27 6.40 0.91
N SER A 230 20.38 7.16 0.77
CA SER A 230 20.87 7.53 -0.56
C SER A 230 21.14 6.28 -1.41
N PRO A 231 21.08 6.34 -2.74
CA PRO A 231 21.33 5.17 -3.60
C PRO A 231 22.66 4.48 -3.32
N GLU A 232 23.73 5.28 -3.12
CA GLU A 232 25.08 4.80 -2.84
C GLU A 232 25.16 4.09 -1.49
N GLU A 233 24.57 4.69 -0.46
CA GLU A 233 24.57 4.13 0.89
C GLU A 233 23.68 2.87 0.98
N ALA A 234 22.53 2.85 0.30
CA ALA A 234 21.70 1.67 0.23
C ALA A 234 22.41 0.48 -0.43
N GLN A 235 23.17 0.74 -1.51
CA GLN A 235 23.98 -0.28 -2.17
C GLN A 235 25.13 -0.75 -1.29
N ARG A 236 25.80 0.19 -0.60
CA ARG A 236 26.87 -0.14 0.35
C ARG A 236 26.34 -1.03 1.48
N MET A 237 25.20 -0.68 2.08
CA MET A 237 24.58 -1.46 3.15
C MET A 237 24.06 -2.82 2.66
N GLN A 238 23.62 -2.92 1.43
CA GLN A 238 23.19 -4.20 0.85
C GLN A 238 24.37 -5.17 0.70
N GLN A 239 25.55 -4.67 0.33
CA GLN A 239 26.75 -5.46 0.08
C GLN A 239 27.66 -5.64 1.31
N ALA A 240 27.44 -4.86 2.35
CA ALA A 240 28.22 -4.89 3.59
C ALA A 240 28.20 -6.30 4.24
N SER A 241 29.25 -6.64 5.00
CA SER A 241 29.21 -7.81 5.86
C SER A 241 28.07 -7.71 6.87
N GLU A 242 27.63 -8.84 7.45
CA GLU A 242 26.60 -8.82 8.49
C GLU A 242 27.03 -7.97 9.69
N ASP A 243 28.28 -8.08 10.12
CA ASP A 243 28.81 -7.31 11.26
C ASP A 243 28.81 -5.80 10.98
N GLU A 244 29.21 -5.40 9.78
CA GLU A 244 29.21 -3.99 9.39
C GLU A 244 27.77 -3.45 9.31
N PHE A 245 26.88 -4.21 8.67
CA PHE A 245 25.46 -3.85 8.58
C PHE A 245 24.80 -3.74 9.96
N ASN A 246 24.97 -4.76 10.82
CA ASN A 246 24.40 -4.78 12.15
C ASN A 246 24.90 -3.61 13.01
N ARG A 247 26.20 -3.28 12.90
CA ARG A 247 26.76 -2.11 13.59
C ARG A 247 26.14 -0.80 13.11
N ALA A 248 26.03 -0.61 11.79
CA ALA A 248 25.42 0.59 11.21
C ALA A 248 23.94 0.71 11.60
N LEU A 249 23.20 -0.41 11.55
CA LEU A 249 21.79 -0.47 11.93
C LEU A 249 21.58 -0.08 13.41
N ASN A 250 22.37 -0.67 14.31
CA ASN A 250 22.27 -0.40 15.74
C ASN A 250 22.57 1.06 16.07
N ILE A 251 23.58 1.64 15.43
CA ILE A 251 23.88 3.07 15.54
C ILE A 251 22.71 3.90 15.02
N ALA A 252 22.15 3.56 13.85
CA ALA A 252 21.05 4.32 13.26
C ALA A 252 19.77 4.29 14.12
N PHE A 253 19.55 3.19 14.86
CA PHE A 253 18.37 2.95 15.69
C PHE A 253 18.54 3.31 17.17
N ASP A 254 19.67 3.90 17.56
CA ASP A 254 20.00 4.29 18.96
C ASP A 254 19.98 3.10 19.96
N ASN A 255 20.21 1.87 19.49
CA ASN A 255 20.15 0.62 20.27
C ASN A 255 18.86 0.47 21.11
N ARG A 256 17.72 1.02 20.67
CA ARG A 256 16.48 1.01 21.47
C ARG A 256 15.88 -0.37 21.72
N LEU A 257 16.25 -1.38 20.93
CA LEU A 257 15.83 -2.78 21.10
C LEU A 257 17.05 -3.70 21.37
N GLY A 258 18.06 -3.17 22.05
CA GLY A 258 19.31 -3.89 22.28
C GLY A 258 20.11 -4.09 20.99
N LEU A 259 20.93 -5.13 20.94
CA LEU A 259 21.72 -5.46 19.75
C LEU A 259 20.86 -6.18 18.72
N CYS A 260 20.64 -5.52 17.59
CA CYS A 260 19.86 -6.05 16.48
C CYS A 260 20.77 -6.75 15.45
N LYS A 261 20.31 -7.85 14.88
CA LYS A 261 21.01 -8.66 13.88
C LYS A 261 20.11 -8.92 12.68
N VAL A 262 20.69 -8.86 11.48
CA VAL A 262 19.98 -9.22 10.24
C VAL A 262 19.77 -10.75 10.18
N GLU A 263 18.55 -11.17 9.85
CA GLU A 263 18.16 -12.58 9.67
C GLU A 263 17.78 -12.97 8.25
N SER A 264 17.65 -12.01 7.36
CA SER A 264 17.24 -12.25 5.97
C SER A 264 18.22 -11.67 4.97
N ALA A 265 18.04 -12.01 3.70
CA ALA A 265 18.64 -11.25 2.62
C ALA A 265 18.20 -9.78 2.69
N ARG A 266 19.09 -8.86 2.32
CA ARG A 266 18.81 -7.42 2.22
C ARG A 266 18.44 -7.11 0.78
N GLN A 267 17.28 -6.50 0.58
CA GLN A 267 16.83 -6.07 -0.75
C GLN A 267 16.70 -4.55 -0.81
N VAL A 268 17.05 -3.99 -1.97
CA VAL A 268 17.03 -2.54 -2.19
C VAL A 268 16.09 -2.22 -3.33
N PHE A 269 15.21 -1.24 -3.12
CA PHE A 269 14.22 -0.77 -4.09
C PHE A 269 14.31 0.74 -4.26
N PRO A 270 14.32 1.28 -5.49
CA PRO A 270 14.28 2.71 -5.70
C PRO A 270 12.93 3.28 -5.23
N LEU A 271 12.99 4.42 -4.53
CA LEU A 271 11.80 5.14 -4.09
C LEU A 271 11.45 6.21 -5.12
N THR A 272 10.29 6.06 -5.74
CA THR A 272 9.79 6.96 -6.78
C THR A 272 8.36 7.37 -6.48
N GLY A 273 8.02 8.60 -6.81
CA GLY A 273 6.65 9.09 -6.82
C GLY A 273 6.08 9.07 -8.23
N ARG A 274 4.83 8.63 -8.37
CA ARG A 274 4.13 8.57 -9.64
C ARG A 274 2.69 9.00 -9.44
N TYR A 275 2.17 9.78 -10.40
CA TYR A 275 0.79 10.24 -10.36
C TYR A 275 0.25 10.34 -11.78
N ALA A 276 -0.73 9.52 -12.12
CA ALA A 276 -1.39 9.58 -13.41
C ALA A 276 -2.25 10.83 -13.52
N ARG A 277 -2.21 11.52 -14.66
CA ARG A 277 -3.00 12.73 -14.85
C ARG A 277 -4.50 12.47 -14.94
N GLN A 278 -4.89 11.24 -15.25
CA GLN A 278 -6.28 10.77 -15.26
C GLN A 278 -6.35 9.42 -14.55
N PHE A 279 -7.34 9.25 -13.68
CA PHE A 279 -7.63 7.97 -13.02
C PHE A 279 -8.79 7.23 -13.70
N ALA A 280 -9.50 7.90 -14.58
CA ALA A 280 -10.53 7.32 -15.41
C ALA A 280 -10.52 7.92 -16.82
N ALA A 281 -10.91 7.10 -17.79
CA ALA A 281 -11.19 7.47 -19.17
C ALA A 281 -12.42 6.71 -19.67
N HIS A 282 -12.78 6.85 -20.92
CA HIS A 282 -13.85 6.05 -21.51
C HIS A 282 -13.48 4.55 -21.46
N ARG A 283 -14.31 3.73 -20.80
CA ARG A 283 -14.09 2.28 -20.62
C ARG A 283 -12.86 1.89 -19.80
N LEU A 284 -12.23 2.83 -19.10
CA LEU A 284 -11.01 2.59 -18.33
C LEU A 284 -11.06 3.26 -16.96
N VAL A 285 -10.60 2.56 -15.93
CA VAL A 285 -10.28 3.08 -14.58
C VAL A 285 -8.93 2.55 -14.13
N LEU A 286 -8.13 3.39 -13.49
CA LEU A 286 -6.88 3.00 -12.85
C LEU A 286 -7.05 2.99 -11.32
N VAL A 287 -6.44 1.99 -10.65
CA VAL A 287 -6.45 1.84 -9.19
C VAL A 287 -5.04 1.49 -8.67
N GLY A 288 -4.75 1.87 -7.44
CA GLY A 288 -3.49 1.57 -6.78
C GLY A 288 -2.28 2.14 -7.52
N ASP A 289 -1.19 1.39 -7.58
CA ASP A 289 0.07 1.86 -8.17
C ASP A 289 -0.03 2.16 -9.68
N ALA A 290 -1.05 1.64 -10.37
CA ALA A 290 -1.31 2.02 -11.75
C ALA A 290 -1.76 3.49 -11.88
N ALA A 291 -2.47 4.01 -10.87
CA ALA A 291 -2.91 5.39 -10.79
C ALA A 291 -1.89 6.30 -10.08
N HIS A 292 -1.31 5.83 -8.99
CA HIS A 292 -0.39 6.60 -8.15
C HIS A 292 0.54 5.69 -7.35
N THR A 293 1.81 6.06 -7.26
CA THR A 293 2.78 5.45 -6.35
C THR A 293 3.28 6.50 -5.40
N ILE A 294 3.17 6.25 -4.11
CA ILE A 294 3.58 7.17 -3.05
C ILE A 294 4.77 6.59 -2.31
N HIS A 295 5.63 7.45 -1.79
CA HIS A 295 6.73 7.05 -0.91
C HIS A 295 6.18 6.21 0.27
N PRO A 296 6.62 4.96 0.44
CA PRO A 296 6.10 4.09 1.50
C PRO A 296 6.67 4.50 2.87
N LEU A 297 6.18 5.59 3.46
CA LEU A 297 6.46 5.87 4.86
C LEU A 297 5.80 4.79 5.72
N ALA A 298 6.60 4.07 6.47
CA ALA A 298 6.17 3.00 7.38
C ALA A 298 5.25 1.93 6.75
N GLY A 299 5.46 1.56 5.48
CA GLY A 299 4.72 0.46 4.84
C GLY A 299 3.25 0.75 4.49
N GLN A 300 2.82 2.01 4.42
CA GLN A 300 1.41 2.37 4.23
C GLN A 300 0.95 2.51 2.76
N GLY A 301 1.81 2.23 1.78
CA GLY A 301 1.49 2.46 0.35
C GLY A 301 0.22 1.75 -0.14
N VAL A 302 -0.02 0.51 0.29
CA VAL A 302 -1.16 -0.29 -0.15
C VAL A 302 -2.52 0.25 0.34
N ASN A 303 -2.56 0.95 1.48
CA ASN A 303 -3.80 1.45 2.06
C ASN A 303 -4.54 2.43 1.14
N LEU A 304 -3.79 3.28 0.44
CA LEU A 304 -4.38 4.21 -0.52
C LEU A 304 -5.01 3.46 -1.70
N GLY A 305 -4.34 2.41 -2.20
CA GLY A 305 -4.88 1.53 -3.24
C GLY A 305 -6.12 0.77 -2.80
N PHE A 306 -6.19 0.33 -1.54
CA PHE A 306 -7.39 -0.28 -0.98
C PHE A 306 -8.55 0.71 -0.88
N MET A 307 -8.28 1.98 -0.60
CA MET A 307 -9.33 3.01 -0.63
C MET A 307 -9.76 3.35 -2.06
N ASP A 308 -8.88 3.23 -3.06
CA ASP A 308 -9.31 3.29 -4.47
C ASP A 308 -10.28 2.14 -4.79
N ALA A 309 -9.93 0.92 -4.37
CA ALA A 309 -10.80 -0.24 -4.56
C ALA A 309 -12.17 -0.03 -3.88
N ALA A 310 -12.17 0.44 -2.62
CA ALA A 310 -13.39 0.68 -1.86
C ALA A 310 -14.32 1.71 -2.52
N GLU A 311 -13.77 2.82 -2.99
CA GLU A 311 -14.53 3.88 -3.69
C GLU A 311 -15.04 3.40 -5.05
N LEU A 312 -14.21 2.68 -5.80
CA LEU A 312 -14.61 2.13 -7.10
C LEU A 312 -15.72 1.09 -6.96
N ILE A 313 -15.62 0.19 -5.99
CA ILE A 313 -16.67 -0.79 -5.67
C ILE A 313 -17.99 -0.09 -5.38
N ALA A 314 -17.99 0.96 -4.53
CA ALA A 314 -19.16 1.74 -4.21
C ALA A 314 -19.79 2.37 -5.45
N GLU A 315 -18.96 2.98 -6.29
CA GLU A 315 -19.40 3.66 -7.52
C GLU A 315 -19.98 2.68 -8.54
N LEU A 316 -19.30 1.56 -8.80
CA LEU A 316 -19.79 0.54 -9.75
C LEU A 316 -21.10 -0.10 -9.26
N LYS A 317 -21.24 -0.39 -7.96
CA LYS A 317 -22.48 -0.86 -7.35
C LYS A 317 -23.62 0.16 -7.53
N ARG A 318 -23.34 1.43 -7.34
CA ARG A 318 -24.31 2.51 -7.54
C ARG A 318 -24.76 2.61 -8.99
N LEU A 319 -23.81 2.62 -9.93
CA LEU A 319 -24.09 2.71 -11.38
C LEU A 319 -24.89 1.50 -11.86
N HIS A 320 -24.50 0.30 -11.46
CA HIS A 320 -25.18 -0.92 -11.84
C HIS A 320 -26.63 -0.95 -11.35
N ARG A 321 -26.89 -0.59 -10.07
CA ARG A 321 -28.24 -0.50 -9.51
C ARG A 321 -29.12 0.55 -10.24
N GLN A 322 -28.52 1.58 -10.79
CA GLN A 322 -29.22 2.61 -11.55
C GLN A 322 -29.39 2.27 -13.04
N GLY A 323 -28.96 1.08 -13.49
CA GLY A 323 -28.99 0.68 -14.89
C GLY A 323 -28.10 1.55 -15.80
N LYS A 324 -27.08 2.22 -15.22
CA LYS A 324 -26.16 3.06 -15.97
C LYS A 324 -25.04 2.21 -16.59
N ASP A 325 -24.52 2.70 -17.72
CA ASP A 325 -23.35 2.07 -18.33
C ASP A 325 -22.10 2.38 -17.51
N ILE A 326 -21.55 1.33 -16.87
CA ILE A 326 -20.38 1.42 -15.96
C ILE A 326 -19.08 1.86 -16.64
N GLY A 327 -19.02 1.79 -17.98
CA GLY A 327 -17.85 2.19 -18.77
C GLY A 327 -17.84 3.64 -19.24
N GLN A 328 -18.95 4.38 -19.07
CA GLN A 328 -19.04 5.76 -19.52
C GLN A 328 -18.26 6.71 -18.62
N TYR A 329 -17.31 7.44 -19.19
CA TYR A 329 -16.44 8.36 -18.45
C TYR A 329 -17.22 9.39 -17.62
N ILE A 330 -18.35 9.87 -18.11
CA ILE A 330 -19.17 10.87 -17.41
C ILE A 330 -19.59 10.39 -16.00
N TYR A 331 -19.83 9.09 -15.83
CA TYR A 331 -20.19 8.49 -14.55
C TYR A 331 -18.95 8.17 -13.70
N LEU A 332 -17.84 7.80 -14.33
CA LEU A 332 -16.58 7.46 -13.63
C LEU A 332 -15.86 8.71 -13.09
N ARG A 333 -16.19 9.91 -13.57
CA ARG A 333 -15.62 11.18 -13.07
C ARG A 333 -15.80 11.40 -11.58
N ARG A 334 -16.84 10.84 -10.96
CA ARG A 334 -17.05 10.94 -9.52
C ARG A 334 -15.93 10.21 -8.76
N TYR A 335 -15.67 8.97 -9.13
CA TYR A 335 -14.52 8.19 -8.62
C TYR A 335 -13.21 8.95 -8.84
N GLU A 336 -12.93 9.37 -10.07
CA GLU A 336 -11.70 10.07 -10.41
C GLU A 336 -11.46 11.30 -9.54
N ARG A 337 -12.46 12.17 -9.39
CA ARG A 337 -12.32 13.39 -8.58
C ARG A 337 -12.03 13.10 -7.13
N SER A 338 -12.76 12.15 -6.54
CA SER A 338 -12.58 11.74 -5.15
C SER A 338 -11.15 11.22 -4.93
N ARG A 339 -10.73 10.25 -5.75
CA ARG A 339 -9.44 9.59 -5.56
C ARG A 339 -8.24 10.46 -5.92
N LYS A 340 -8.35 11.29 -6.95
CA LYS A 340 -7.31 12.29 -7.29
C LYS A 340 -7.10 13.29 -6.16
N HIS A 341 -8.17 13.75 -5.53
CA HIS A 341 -8.07 14.66 -4.39
C HIS A 341 -7.35 14.00 -3.21
N SER A 342 -7.78 12.80 -2.81
CA SER A 342 -7.15 12.06 -1.72
C SER A 342 -5.67 11.74 -2.00
N ALA A 343 -5.34 11.28 -3.21
CA ALA A 343 -3.97 11.00 -3.60
C ALA A 343 -3.10 12.26 -3.63
N ALA A 344 -3.61 13.37 -4.17
CA ALA A 344 -2.88 14.64 -4.21
C ALA A 344 -2.61 15.20 -2.80
N LEU A 345 -3.60 15.10 -1.90
CA LEU A 345 -3.44 15.52 -0.50
C LEU A 345 -2.39 14.67 0.23
N MET A 346 -2.43 13.35 0.02
CA MET A 346 -1.43 12.43 0.58
C MET A 346 -0.03 12.73 0.06
N LEU A 347 0.13 12.93 -1.25
CA LEU A 347 1.40 13.29 -1.87
C LEU A 347 1.95 14.61 -1.34
N ALA A 348 1.10 15.64 -1.24
CA ALA A 348 1.50 16.94 -0.70
C ALA A 348 1.91 16.83 0.79
N GLY A 349 1.16 16.05 1.58
CA GLY A 349 1.49 15.79 2.99
C GLY A 349 2.83 15.07 3.14
N MET A 350 3.06 14.01 2.34
CA MET A 350 4.33 13.27 2.35
C MET A 350 5.51 14.12 1.91
N GLN A 351 5.34 14.95 0.87
CA GLN A 351 6.38 15.86 0.41
C GLN A 351 6.70 16.91 1.49
N GLY A 352 5.67 17.54 2.07
CA GLY A 352 5.85 18.53 3.14
C GLY A 352 6.53 17.92 4.37
N PHE A 353 6.15 16.71 4.74
CA PHE A 353 6.77 15.98 5.83
C PHE A 353 8.25 15.68 5.53
N ARG A 354 8.54 15.14 4.34
CA ARG A 354 9.93 14.91 3.90
C ARG A 354 10.75 16.19 3.92
N ASP A 355 10.24 17.29 3.35
CA ASP A 355 10.97 18.57 3.28
C ASP A 355 11.24 19.14 4.67
N LEU A 356 10.33 18.92 5.62
CA LEU A 356 10.52 19.30 7.01
C LEU A 356 11.61 18.46 7.68
N PHE A 357 11.65 17.15 7.40
CA PHE A 357 12.59 16.21 8.03
C PHE A 357 13.91 16.04 7.26
N SER A 358 14.07 16.63 6.08
CA SER A 358 15.32 16.59 5.32
C SER A 358 16.25 17.74 5.65
N GLY A 359 17.56 17.43 5.68
CA GLY A 359 18.65 18.39 5.78
C GLY A 359 18.99 18.84 7.19
N ALA A 360 20.20 19.38 7.33
CA ALA A 360 20.81 19.79 8.60
C ALA A 360 20.54 21.25 8.99
N ASN A 361 19.57 21.93 8.35
CA ASN A 361 19.27 23.33 8.63
C ASN A 361 18.76 23.51 10.09
N PRO A 362 19.44 24.30 10.95
CA PRO A 362 19.06 24.47 12.36
C PRO A 362 17.65 24.99 12.56
N ALA A 363 17.17 25.88 11.68
CA ALA A 363 15.81 26.42 11.77
C ALA A 363 14.76 25.35 11.45
N LYS A 364 15.02 24.46 10.48
CA LYS A 364 14.14 23.32 10.20
C LYS A 364 14.15 22.31 11.36
N LYS A 365 15.32 22.04 11.98
CA LYS A 365 15.41 21.18 13.17
C LYS A 365 14.56 21.73 14.31
N LEU A 366 14.69 23.01 14.63
CA LEU A 366 13.89 23.64 15.66
C LEU A 366 12.39 23.59 15.34
N LEU A 367 12.00 23.82 14.09
CA LEU A 367 10.61 23.74 13.66
C LEU A 367 10.04 22.32 13.79
N ARG A 368 10.83 21.29 13.45
CA ARG A 368 10.46 19.87 13.65
C ARG A 368 10.22 19.56 15.13
N ASP A 369 11.19 19.95 15.97
CA ASP A 369 11.14 19.67 17.41
C ASP A 369 9.93 20.34 18.06
N ILE A 370 9.71 21.61 17.75
CA ILE A 370 8.52 22.34 18.23
C ILE A 370 7.25 21.71 17.64
N GLY A 371 7.25 21.36 16.35
CA GLY A 371 6.10 20.73 15.68
C GLY A 371 5.73 19.39 16.27
N LEU A 372 6.70 18.50 16.50
CA LEU A 372 6.48 17.20 17.14
C LEU A 372 6.00 17.36 18.58
N LYS A 373 6.62 18.24 19.35
CA LYS A 373 6.22 18.52 20.73
C LYS A 373 4.82 19.13 20.83
N LEU A 374 4.47 20.07 19.96
CA LEU A 374 3.13 20.64 19.88
C LEU A 374 2.11 19.58 19.44
N ALA A 375 2.44 18.74 18.49
CA ALA A 375 1.57 17.65 18.06
C ALA A 375 1.33 16.63 19.18
N ASP A 376 2.31 16.39 20.03
CA ASP A 376 2.17 15.50 21.20
C ASP A 376 1.36 16.14 22.35
N THR A 377 1.48 17.44 22.56
CA THR A 377 0.94 18.14 23.75
C THR A 377 -0.38 18.88 23.51
N LEU A 378 -0.68 19.32 22.28
CA LEU A 378 -1.90 20.08 21.99
C LEU A 378 -3.14 19.19 21.98
N PRO A 379 -4.17 19.51 22.79
CA PRO A 379 -5.42 18.77 22.79
C PRO A 379 -6.08 18.77 21.40
N GLY A 380 -6.49 17.58 20.91
CA GLY A 380 -7.20 17.41 19.65
C GLY A 380 -6.31 17.27 18.40
N VAL A 381 -5.04 17.65 18.42
CA VAL A 381 -4.12 17.49 17.27
C VAL A 381 -3.73 16.01 17.09
N LYS A 382 -3.27 15.39 18.16
CA LYS A 382 -2.87 13.97 18.17
C LYS A 382 -4.01 13.04 17.71
N PRO A 383 -5.26 13.14 18.19
CA PRO A 383 -6.38 12.36 17.69
C PRO A 383 -6.64 12.53 16.19
N GLN A 384 -6.51 13.74 15.67
CA GLN A 384 -6.71 13.99 14.24
C GLN A 384 -5.62 13.34 13.38
N LEU A 385 -4.34 13.42 13.83
CA LEU A 385 -3.22 12.76 13.13
C LEU A 385 -3.41 11.24 13.10
N ILE A 386 -3.83 10.64 14.21
CA ILE A 386 -4.11 9.21 14.29
C ILE A 386 -5.28 8.83 13.37
N ARG A 387 -6.41 9.55 13.41
CA ARG A 387 -7.54 9.30 12.51
C ARG A 387 -7.13 9.38 11.05
N GLN A 388 -6.24 10.32 10.70
CA GLN A 388 -5.68 10.44 9.35
C GLN A 388 -4.80 9.23 9.01
N ALA A 389 -3.89 8.84 9.90
CA ALA A 389 -3.03 7.66 9.71
C ALA A 389 -3.83 6.36 9.61
N MET A 390 -4.92 6.23 10.39
CA MET A 390 -5.85 5.10 10.35
C MET A 390 -6.77 5.12 9.12
N GLY A 391 -6.72 6.16 8.27
CA GLY A 391 -7.55 6.29 7.06
C GLY A 391 -9.04 6.52 7.31
N LEU A 392 -9.43 6.88 8.55
CA LEU A 392 -10.84 6.94 8.96
C LEU A 392 -11.59 8.20 8.47
N ASN A 393 -10.87 9.20 7.96
CA ASN A 393 -11.49 10.46 7.53
C ASN A 393 -12.21 10.33 6.18
N ASP A 394 -11.71 9.50 5.27
CA ASP A 394 -12.15 9.38 3.87
C ASP A 394 -12.84 8.04 3.57
N LEU A 395 -13.45 7.42 4.60
CA LEU A 395 -14.15 6.15 4.40
C LEU A 395 -15.41 6.32 3.54
N PRO A 396 -15.58 5.52 2.49
CA PRO A 396 -16.86 5.38 1.80
C PRO A 396 -17.99 4.97 2.77
N GLU A 397 -19.22 5.44 2.52
CA GLU A 397 -20.35 5.20 3.43
C GLU A 397 -20.57 3.72 3.78
N TRP A 398 -20.38 2.82 2.83
CA TRP A 398 -20.57 1.39 3.03
C TRP A 398 -19.52 0.70 3.92
N LEU A 399 -18.44 1.42 4.28
CA LEU A 399 -17.39 0.99 5.21
C LEU A 399 -17.46 1.68 6.58
N ARG A 400 -18.33 2.65 6.74
CA ARG A 400 -18.53 3.38 8.01
C ARG A 400 -19.20 2.57 9.11
#